data_7d4de0c07cc11e992e177faef36a19c7
#
_entry.id   7d4de0c07cc11e992e177faef36a19c7
#
_cell.length_a   1.000
_cell.length_b   1.000
_cell.length_c   1.000
_cell.angle_alpha   90.00
_cell.angle_beta   90.00
_cell.angle_gamma   90.00
#
_symmetry.space_group_name_H-M   'P 1'
#
loop_
_entity.id
_entity.type
_entity.pdbx_description
1 polymer ?
#
loop_
_entity_poly.entity_id
_entity_poly.type
_entity_poly.pdbx_seq_one_letter_code
_entity_poly.pdbx_strand_id
1 'polypeptide(L)'
;AFTRMFGVTPLGGNTVFFKRQWLEKVKGWDETCLTEDADIGLRLTQAGAKIQIVYDEEHATQEETPDSVEQFIKQRTRWNQGFYQVFFKGDWLRMPTLRQKVTALYILLNSLFQALIVLYLPLGVYIMLTQPLPVPVALISWIPIFLLLTQLIVSLVGLGEFTRAYGERMPFLFRLKTILVYYPYQLMLSLSAARAVWRLLTNRSSWEKTAHSNLHRQNTAVAQGSI
;
A
#
# COMPACT_ATOMS: atom_id res chain seq x y z
N ALA A 1 -15.74 1.18 1.43
CA ALA A 1 -15.81 0.82 2.86
C ALA A 1 -14.82 1.66 3.69
N PHE A 2 -13.52 1.68 3.35
CA PHE A 2 -12.46 2.32 4.15
C PHE A 2 -12.70 3.82 4.39
N THR A 3 -13.00 4.59 3.34
CA THR A 3 -13.31 6.02 3.44
C THR A 3 -14.52 6.30 4.31
N ARG A 4 -15.59 5.47 4.19
CA ARG A 4 -16.80 5.62 5.03
C ARG A 4 -16.54 5.28 6.49
N MET A 5 -15.72 4.26 6.76
CA MET A 5 -15.41 3.83 8.13
C MET A 5 -14.42 4.77 8.82
N PHE A 6 -13.36 5.19 8.12
CA PHE A 6 -12.22 5.84 8.76
C PHE A 6 -12.09 7.33 8.41
N GLY A 7 -12.78 7.79 7.37
CA GLY A 7 -12.79 9.20 6.97
C GLY A 7 -11.46 9.74 6.47
N VAL A 8 -10.55 8.86 6.08
CA VAL A 8 -9.26 9.18 5.45
C VAL A 8 -9.10 8.33 4.21
N THR A 9 -8.70 8.95 3.11
CA THR A 9 -8.43 8.23 1.86
C THR A 9 -7.08 8.67 1.35
N PRO A 10 -6.06 7.81 1.41
CA PRO A 10 -4.87 8.02 0.59
C PRO A 10 -5.31 7.89 -0.87
N LEU A 11 -5.04 8.92 -1.66
CA LEU A 11 -5.33 8.88 -3.08
C LEU A 11 -4.29 8.04 -3.81
N GLY A 12 -4.68 7.40 -4.90
CA GLY A 12 -3.75 6.84 -5.86
C GLY A 12 -3.40 7.88 -6.91
N GLY A 13 -2.22 7.78 -7.53
CA GLY A 13 -1.71 8.78 -8.47
C GLY A 13 -2.42 8.81 -9.84
N ASN A 14 -3.42 7.97 -10.07
CA ASN A 14 -4.12 7.85 -11.34
C ASN A 14 -5.64 7.99 -11.17
N THR A 15 -6.29 8.46 -12.22
CA THR A 15 -7.75 8.60 -12.34
C THR A 15 -8.38 9.37 -11.17
N VAL A 16 -7.74 10.48 -10.78
CA VAL A 16 -8.24 11.35 -9.71
C VAL A 16 -8.72 12.68 -10.30
N PHE A 17 -9.96 13.04 -9.98
CA PHE A 17 -10.58 14.30 -10.43
C PHE A 17 -10.78 15.22 -9.24
N PHE A 18 -10.34 16.47 -9.38
CA PHE A 18 -10.45 17.49 -8.34
C PHE A 18 -11.36 18.62 -8.79
N LYS A 19 -12.22 19.09 -7.88
CA LYS A 19 -12.81 20.42 -8.06
C LYS A 19 -11.71 21.45 -7.83
N ARG A 20 -11.53 22.36 -8.79
CA ARG A 20 -10.47 23.37 -8.79
C ARG A 20 -10.34 24.14 -7.47
N GLN A 21 -11.46 24.53 -6.87
CA GLN A 21 -11.50 25.20 -5.57
C GLN A 21 -10.78 24.44 -4.44
N TRP A 22 -10.84 23.10 -4.43
CA TRP A 22 -10.16 22.28 -3.42
C TRP A 22 -8.67 22.21 -3.69
N LEU A 23 -8.27 22.12 -4.96
CA LEU A 23 -6.88 22.10 -5.36
C LEU A 23 -6.19 23.44 -4.98
N GLU A 24 -6.86 24.56 -5.26
CA GLU A 24 -6.37 25.89 -4.88
C GLU A 24 -6.31 26.07 -3.36
N LYS A 25 -7.32 25.57 -2.62
CA LYS A 25 -7.35 25.61 -1.15
C LYS A 25 -6.17 24.91 -0.51
N VAL A 26 -5.75 23.76 -1.04
CA VAL A 26 -4.61 22.99 -0.53
C VAL A 26 -3.29 23.33 -1.23
N LYS A 27 -3.26 24.36 -2.09
CA LYS A 27 -2.08 24.86 -2.83
C LYS A 27 -1.43 23.81 -3.77
N GLY A 28 -2.25 22.94 -4.38
CA GLY A 28 -1.77 21.97 -5.36
C GLY A 28 -0.96 20.81 -4.78
N TRP A 29 -0.22 20.14 -5.65
CA TRP A 29 0.68 19.04 -5.30
C TRP A 29 2.00 19.55 -4.74
N ASP A 30 2.64 18.73 -3.91
CA ASP A 30 4.02 18.94 -3.51
C ASP A 30 4.94 18.14 -4.42
N GLU A 31 5.63 18.81 -5.33
CA GLU A 31 6.53 18.22 -6.33
C GLU A 31 7.75 17.52 -5.71
N THR A 32 8.07 17.82 -4.46
CA THR A 32 9.19 17.22 -3.73
C THR A 32 8.83 15.92 -3.02
N CYS A 33 7.53 15.59 -2.94
CA CYS A 33 7.03 14.40 -2.29
C CYS A 33 6.96 13.22 -3.26
N LEU A 34 7.55 12.09 -2.90
CA LEU A 34 7.55 10.87 -3.73
C LEU A 34 6.18 10.19 -3.86
N THR A 35 5.24 10.53 -2.98
CA THR A 35 3.83 10.13 -3.00
C THR A 35 2.96 11.38 -2.84
N GLU A 36 3.05 12.26 -3.83
CA GLU A 36 2.33 13.52 -3.90
C GLU A 36 0.80 13.33 -3.87
N ASP A 37 0.34 12.18 -4.34
CA ASP A 37 -1.05 11.74 -4.33
C ASP A 37 -1.55 11.44 -2.91
N ALA A 38 -0.79 10.70 -2.13
CA ALA A 38 -1.10 10.44 -0.72
C ALA A 38 -1.04 11.72 0.11
N ASP A 39 -0.05 12.57 -0.12
CA ASP A 39 0.11 13.87 0.53
C ASP A 39 -1.12 14.77 0.29
N ILE A 40 -1.49 14.98 -0.98
CA ILE A 40 -2.66 15.82 -1.31
C ILE A 40 -3.96 15.21 -0.77
N GLY A 41 -4.11 13.88 -0.76
CA GLY A 41 -5.25 13.18 -0.18
C GLY A 41 -5.44 13.48 1.31
N LEU A 42 -4.35 13.51 2.07
CA LEU A 42 -4.37 13.88 3.48
C LEU A 42 -4.70 15.35 3.68
N ARG A 43 -4.09 16.27 2.92
CA ARG A 43 -4.35 17.71 3.00
C ARG A 43 -5.80 18.05 2.62
N LEU A 44 -6.37 17.38 1.62
CA LEU A 44 -7.78 17.50 1.27
C LEU A 44 -8.71 17.02 2.38
N THR A 45 -8.39 15.87 2.99
CA THR A 45 -9.14 15.34 4.12
C THR A 45 -9.11 16.32 5.30
N GLN A 46 -7.95 16.87 5.61
CA GLN A 46 -7.76 17.89 6.65
C GLN A 46 -8.58 19.16 6.34
N ALA A 47 -8.62 19.58 5.08
CA ALA A 47 -9.39 20.74 4.65
C ALA A 47 -10.92 20.53 4.66
N GLY A 48 -11.39 19.29 4.93
CA GLY A 48 -12.80 18.92 4.99
C GLY A 48 -13.40 18.54 3.63
N ALA A 49 -12.58 18.25 2.61
CA ALA A 49 -13.07 17.78 1.33
C ALA A 49 -13.71 16.40 1.45
N LYS A 50 -14.83 16.19 0.77
CA LYS A 50 -15.45 14.87 0.64
C LYS A 50 -14.83 14.15 -0.56
N ILE A 51 -14.15 13.05 -0.27
CA ILE A 51 -13.57 12.17 -1.28
C ILE A 51 -14.57 11.07 -1.58
N GLN A 52 -14.95 10.92 -2.86
CA GLN A 52 -15.81 9.86 -3.33
C GLN A 52 -15.00 8.90 -4.19
N ILE A 53 -15.10 7.61 -3.91
CA ILE A 53 -14.51 6.55 -4.72
C ILE A 53 -15.64 5.97 -5.58
N VAL A 54 -15.47 6.03 -6.88
CA VAL A 54 -16.29 5.32 -7.86
C VAL A 54 -15.65 3.95 -8.06
N TYR A 55 -16.46 2.91 -7.94
CA TYR A 55 -16.00 1.54 -8.07
C TYR A 55 -16.98 0.79 -8.97
N ASP A 56 -16.66 0.80 -10.24
CA ASP A 56 -17.36 0.05 -11.27
C ASP A 56 -16.36 -0.37 -12.37
N GLU A 57 -16.73 -1.34 -13.17
CA GLU A 57 -15.89 -1.92 -14.22
C GLU A 57 -15.59 -0.92 -15.35
N GLU A 58 -16.58 -0.11 -15.72
CA GLU A 58 -16.49 0.83 -16.84
C GLU A 58 -15.47 1.95 -16.58
N HIS A 59 -15.34 2.39 -15.31
CA HIS A 59 -14.44 3.48 -14.91
C HIS A 59 -13.14 3.00 -14.27
N ALA A 60 -12.94 1.68 -14.17
CA ALA A 60 -11.74 1.12 -13.57
C ALA A 60 -10.51 1.32 -14.46
N THR A 61 -9.43 1.85 -13.88
CA THR A 61 -8.15 1.96 -14.57
C THR A 61 -7.43 0.61 -14.57
N GLN A 62 -6.98 0.18 -15.74
CA GLN A 62 -6.15 -1.00 -15.89
C GLN A 62 -4.68 -0.59 -15.80
N GLU A 63 -3.95 -1.21 -14.89
CA GLU A 63 -2.55 -0.90 -14.63
C GLU A 63 -1.65 -2.10 -14.90
N GLU A 64 -0.44 -1.80 -15.36
CA GLU A 64 0.59 -2.83 -15.51
C GLU A 64 1.29 -3.09 -14.17
N THR A 65 1.50 -4.37 -13.88
CA THR A 65 2.37 -4.78 -12.78
C THR A 65 3.85 -4.62 -13.19
N PRO A 66 4.77 -4.39 -12.25
CA PRO A 66 6.20 -4.40 -12.55
C PRO A 66 6.66 -5.72 -13.17
N ASP A 67 7.48 -5.65 -14.23
CA ASP A 67 7.92 -6.82 -15.00
C ASP A 67 8.92 -7.71 -14.27
N SER A 68 9.53 -7.21 -13.18
CA SER A 68 10.53 -7.94 -12.41
C SER A 68 10.43 -7.67 -10.92
N VAL A 69 10.95 -8.59 -10.11
CA VAL A 69 11.06 -8.44 -8.66
C VAL A 69 11.89 -7.20 -8.29
N GLU A 70 12.93 -6.90 -9.04
CA GLU A 70 13.76 -5.71 -8.82
C GLU A 70 12.95 -4.43 -9.01
N GLN A 71 12.19 -4.31 -10.10
CA GLN A 71 11.32 -3.17 -10.36
C GLN A 71 10.21 -3.05 -9.31
N PHE A 72 9.63 -4.18 -8.88
CA PHE A 72 8.67 -4.21 -7.81
C PHE A 72 9.26 -3.65 -6.50
N ILE A 73 10.44 -4.12 -6.10
CA ILE A 73 11.13 -3.63 -4.89
C ILE A 73 11.43 -2.13 -5.00
N LYS A 74 11.94 -1.65 -6.14
CA LYS A 74 12.19 -0.22 -6.38
C LYS A 74 10.91 0.61 -6.25
N GLN A 75 9.83 0.18 -6.90
CA GLN A 75 8.53 0.85 -6.84
C GLN A 75 8.00 0.93 -5.39
N ARG A 76 7.98 -0.20 -4.67
CA ARG A 76 7.50 -0.25 -3.29
C ARG A 76 8.40 0.53 -2.33
N THR A 77 9.73 0.50 -2.54
CA THR A 77 10.66 1.34 -1.79
C THR A 77 10.32 2.82 -1.94
N ARG A 78 10.09 3.29 -3.16
CA ARG A 78 9.71 4.68 -3.45
C ARG A 78 8.41 5.07 -2.74
N TRP A 79 7.38 4.22 -2.80
CA TRP A 79 6.12 4.48 -2.11
C TRP A 79 6.29 4.56 -0.60
N ASN A 80 7.04 3.63 -0.02
CA ASN A 80 7.33 3.65 1.42
C ASN A 80 8.11 4.91 1.84
N GLN A 81 9.11 5.33 1.05
CA GLN A 81 9.82 6.60 1.30
C GLN A 81 8.87 7.80 1.26
N GLY A 82 7.95 7.84 0.28
CA GLY A 82 6.96 8.90 0.19
C GLY A 82 6.04 8.95 1.41
N PHE A 83 5.57 7.79 1.91
CA PHE A 83 4.79 7.74 3.14
C PHE A 83 5.57 8.27 4.34
N TYR A 84 6.85 7.99 4.46
CA TYR A 84 7.69 8.58 5.51
C TYR A 84 7.85 10.10 5.35
N GLN A 85 8.01 10.60 4.11
CA GLN A 85 8.03 12.05 3.88
C GLN A 85 6.73 12.70 4.37
N VAL A 86 5.57 12.14 4.00
CA VAL A 86 4.26 12.63 4.43
C VAL A 86 4.10 12.54 5.95
N PHE A 87 4.60 11.48 6.58
CA PHE A 87 4.60 11.34 8.03
C PHE A 87 5.39 12.46 8.72
N PHE A 88 6.60 12.75 8.23
CA PHE A 88 7.47 13.79 8.81
C PHE A 88 6.97 15.23 8.57
N LYS A 89 6.16 15.48 7.53
CA LYS A 89 5.45 16.76 7.34
C LYS A 89 4.50 17.08 8.50
N GLY A 90 3.97 16.07 9.17
CA GLY A 90 3.13 16.23 10.36
C GLY A 90 1.69 16.70 10.09
N ASP A 91 1.25 16.81 8.84
CA ASP A 91 -0.11 17.24 8.51
C ASP A 91 -1.19 16.30 9.07
N TRP A 92 -0.88 15.03 9.28
CA TRP A 92 -1.77 14.06 9.92
C TRP A 92 -2.15 14.44 11.36
N LEU A 93 -1.30 15.19 12.09
CA LEU A 93 -1.58 15.70 13.43
C LEU A 93 -2.72 16.71 13.46
N ARG A 94 -2.98 17.38 12.33
CA ARG A 94 -4.01 18.41 12.17
C ARG A 94 -5.34 17.85 11.68
N MET A 95 -5.48 16.51 11.56
CA MET A 95 -6.74 15.89 11.17
C MET A 95 -7.87 16.24 12.16
N PRO A 96 -9.12 16.47 11.68
CA PRO A 96 -10.23 16.95 12.51
C PRO A 96 -10.59 16.03 13.68
N THR A 97 -10.49 14.71 13.51
CA THR A 97 -10.89 13.74 14.54
C THR A 97 -9.75 12.83 14.95
N LEU A 98 -9.80 12.33 16.20
CA LEU A 98 -8.83 11.35 16.69
C LEU A 98 -8.81 10.09 15.81
N ARG A 99 -9.99 9.61 15.37
CA ARG A 99 -10.10 8.46 14.46
C ARG A 99 -9.31 8.69 13.17
N GLN A 100 -9.44 9.87 12.57
CA GLN A 100 -8.70 10.21 11.36
C GLN A 100 -7.19 10.31 11.61
N LYS A 101 -6.76 10.88 12.75
CA LYS A 101 -5.34 10.94 13.14
C LYS A 101 -4.74 9.53 13.27
N VAL A 102 -5.41 8.66 14.02
CA VAL A 102 -4.96 7.27 14.21
C VAL A 102 -4.93 6.51 12.89
N THR A 103 -5.94 6.69 12.05
CA THR A 103 -5.98 6.04 10.72
C THR A 103 -4.87 6.54 9.81
N ALA A 104 -4.64 7.86 9.74
CA ALA A 104 -3.55 8.44 8.96
C ALA A 104 -2.18 7.94 9.46
N LEU A 105 -1.98 7.94 10.77
CA LEU A 105 -0.77 7.41 11.39
C LEU A 105 -0.55 5.93 11.03
N TYR A 106 -1.59 5.10 11.13
CA TYR A 106 -1.52 3.69 10.75
C TYR A 106 -1.14 3.51 9.28
N ILE A 107 -1.76 4.27 8.37
CA ILE A 107 -1.46 4.21 6.94
C ILE A 107 0.01 4.60 6.67
N LEU A 108 0.48 5.70 7.26
CA LEU A 108 1.82 6.23 7.03
C LEU A 108 2.92 5.34 7.63
N LEU A 109 2.66 4.70 8.78
CA LEU A 109 3.63 3.84 9.46
C LEU A 109 3.50 2.35 9.11
N ASN A 110 2.50 1.95 8.32
CA ASN A 110 2.32 0.54 7.97
C ASN A 110 3.59 -0.07 7.34
N SER A 111 4.30 0.69 6.52
CA SER A 111 5.57 0.28 5.93
C SER A 111 6.69 0.08 6.96
N LEU A 112 6.71 0.87 8.03
CA LEU A 112 7.66 0.67 9.14
C LEU A 112 7.38 -0.64 9.87
N PHE A 113 6.12 -0.94 10.16
CA PHE A 113 5.75 -2.23 10.75
C PHE A 113 6.13 -3.41 9.86
N GLN A 114 5.94 -3.28 8.54
CA GLN A 114 6.41 -4.29 7.58
C GLN A 114 7.93 -4.46 7.61
N ALA A 115 8.71 -3.37 7.71
CA ALA A 115 10.16 -3.45 7.83
C ALA A 115 10.60 -4.19 9.11
N LEU A 116 9.91 -3.96 10.22
CA LEU A 116 10.20 -4.63 11.48
C LEU A 116 9.92 -6.13 11.44
N ILE A 117 8.94 -6.59 10.64
CA ILE A 117 8.64 -8.01 10.48
C ILE A 117 9.84 -8.79 9.94
N VAL A 118 10.63 -8.22 9.03
CA VAL A 118 11.83 -8.87 8.49
C VAL A 118 12.85 -9.21 9.58
N LEU A 119 12.99 -8.31 10.57
CA LEU A 119 13.89 -8.51 11.69
C LEU A 119 13.27 -9.42 12.75
N TYR A 120 11.97 -9.25 13.00
CA TYR A 120 11.26 -9.97 14.05
C TYR A 120 11.15 -11.48 13.78
N LEU A 121 10.76 -11.88 12.56
CA LEU A 121 10.49 -13.29 12.27
C LEU A 121 11.70 -14.21 12.52
N PRO A 122 12.92 -13.98 11.96
CA PRO A 122 14.06 -14.84 12.21
C PRO A 122 14.50 -14.79 13.67
N LEU A 123 14.47 -13.63 14.30
CA LEU A 123 14.83 -13.46 15.72
C LEU A 123 13.82 -14.17 16.62
N GLY A 124 12.55 -14.04 16.37
CA GLY A 124 11.48 -14.69 17.13
C GLY A 124 11.56 -16.21 17.05
N VAL A 125 11.79 -16.75 15.84
CA VAL A 125 12.01 -18.20 15.63
C VAL A 125 13.26 -18.67 16.37
N TYR A 126 14.38 -17.94 16.27
CA TYR A 126 15.62 -18.27 16.98
C TYR A 126 15.40 -18.32 18.50
N ILE A 127 14.79 -17.29 19.08
CA ILE A 127 14.52 -17.24 20.52
C ILE A 127 13.60 -18.40 20.95
N MET A 128 12.54 -18.67 20.18
CA MET A 128 11.58 -19.73 20.50
C MET A 128 12.22 -21.13 20.46
N LEU A 129 13.21 -21.36 19.59
CA LEU A 129 13.92 -22.65 19.48
C LEU A 129 15.04 -22.81 20.51
N THR A 130 15.60 -21.74 21.05
CA THR A 130 16.80 -21.78 21.89
C THR A 130 16.53 -21.42 23.36
N GLN A 131 15.41 -20.80 23.70
CA GLN A 131 15.11 -20.33 25.04
C GLN A 131 13.83 -20.95 25.59
N PRO A 132 13.81 -21.38 26.86
CA PRO A 132 12.58 -21.75 27.53
C PRO A 132 11.77 -20.50 27.85
N LEU A 133 10.78 -20.19 27.01
CA LEU A 133 9.94 -19.00 27.20
C LEU A 133 8.77 -19.29 28.13
N PRO A 134 8.47 -18.40 29.10
CA PRO A 134 7.23 -18.44 29.85
C PRO A 134 6.03 -18.38 28.90
N VAL A 135 4.97 -19.15 29.19
CA VAL A 135 3.76 -19.25 28.34
C VAL A 135 3.18 -17.91 27.93
N PRO A 136 3.04 -16.89 28.83
CA PRO A 136 2.52 -15.58 28.43
C PRO A 136 3.40 -14.90 27.38
N VAL A 137 4.73 -14.99 27.53
CA VAL A 137 5.68 -14.39 26.58
C VAL A 137 5.60 -15.08 25.23
N ALA A 138 5.51 -16.41 25.21
CA ALA A 138 5.31 -17.19 24.00
C ALA A 138 4.01 -16.78 23.29
N LEU A 139 2.89 -16.65 24.00
CA LEU A 139 1.61 -16.22 23.41
C LEU A 139 1.68 -14.81 22.81
N ILE A 140 2.30 -13.85 23.50
CA ILE A 140 2.46 -12.48 23.02
C ILE A 140 3.34 -12.46 21.75
N SER A 141 4.39 -13.27 21.69
CA SER A 141 5.27 -13.34 20.53
C SER A 141 4.60 -13.85 19.25
N TRP A 142 3.43 -14.50 19.36
CA TRP A 142 2.64 -14.95 18.22
C TRP A 142 1.73 -13.85 17.62
N ILE A 143 1.54 -12.72 18.31
CA ILE A 143 0.67 -11.64 17.83
C ILE A 143 0.97 -11.21 16.39
N PRO A 144 2.23 -10.99 15.95
CA PRO A 144 2.53 -10.63 14.56
C PRO A 144 2.09 -11.69 13.56
N ILE A 145 2.14 -12.97 13.91
CA ILE A 145 1.69 -14.07 13.06
C ILE A 145 0.17 -14.05 12.91
N PHE A 146 -0.58 -13.80 13.99
CA PHE A 146 -2.03 -13.62 13.93
C PHE A 146 -2.42 -12.43 13.04
N LEU A 147 -1.69 -11.32 13.13
CA LEU A 147 -1.91 -10.15 12.25
C LEU A 147 -1.68 -10.50 10.77
N LEU A 148 -0.62 -11.25 10.45
CA LEU A 148 -0.36 -11.71 9.08
C LEU A 148 -1.46 -12.66 8.58
N LEU A 149 -1.93 -13.59 9.41
CA LEU A 149 -3.04 -14.48 9.05
C LEU A 149 -4.34 -13.70 8.82
N THR A 150 -4.66 -12.76 9.70
CA THR A 150 -5.82 -11.89 9.53
C THR A 150 -5.73 -11.11 8.22
N GLN A 151 -4.57 -10.57 7.90
CA GLN A 151 -4.34 -9.84 6.65
C GLN A 151 -4.47 -10.75 5.42
N LEU A 152 -4.01 -12.00 5.49
CA LEU A 152 -4.22 -13.00 4.45
C LEU A 152 -5.73 -13.26 4.23
N ILE A 153 -6.49 -13.47 5.31
CA ILE A 153 -7.95 -13.70 5.23
C ILE A 153 -8.63 -12.49 4.58
N VAL A 154 -8.31 -11.27 5.03
CA VAL A 154 -8.87 -10.03 4.47
C VAL A 154 -8.51 -9.90 2.98
N SER A 155 -7.29 -10.27 2.59
CA SER A 155 -6.85 -10.24 1.19
C SER A 155 -7.63 -11.24 0.33
N LEU A 156 -7.85 -12.46 0.82
CA LEU A 156 -8.63 -13.49 0.10
C LEU A 156 -10.11 -13.09 -0.03
N VAL A 157 -10.70 -12.52 1.01
CA VAL A 157 -12.09 -12.01 0.98
C VAL A 157 -12.17 -10.84 0.01
N GLY A 158 -11.27 -9.87 0.11
CA GLY A 158 -11.23 -8.71 -0.78
C GLY A 158 -11.06 -9.09 -2.25
N LEU A 159 -10.17 -10.04 -2.54
CA LEU A 159 -9.98 -10.56 -3.90
C LEU A 159 -11.23 -11.33 -4.40
N GLY A 160 -11.92 -12.07 -3.51
CA GLY A 160 -13.18 -12.72 -3.83
C GLY A 160 -14.31 -11.75 -4.14
N GLU A 161 -14.42 -10.66 -3.38
CA GLU A 161 -15.41 -9.61 -3.65
C GLU A 161 -15.06 -8.82 -4.93
N PHE A 162 -13.77 -8.59 -5.17
CA PHE A 162 -13.31 -7.97 -6.41
C PHE A 162 -13.71 -8.80 -7.63
N THR A 163 -13.37 -10.10 -7.66
CA THR A 163 -13.72 -10.96 -8.81
C THR A 163 -15.23 -11.05 -9.04
N ARG A 164 -16.03 -11.07 -7.96
CA ARG A 164 -17.51 -11.03 -8.07
C ARG A 164 -18.03 -9.74 -8.67
N ALA A 165 -17.43 -8.58 -8.33
CA ALA A 165 -17.81 -7.28 -8.88
C ALA A 165 -17.60 -7.20 -10.39
N TYR A 166 -16.65 -7.99 -10.93
CA TYR A 166 -16.37 -8.12 -12.37
C TYR A 166 -17.05 -9.34 -13.01
N GLY A 167 -18.06 -9.91 -12.36
CA GLY A 167 -18.77 -11.07 -12.91
C GLY A 167 -17.98 -12.37 -12.92
N GLU A 168 -16.77 -12.38 -12.38
CA GLU A 168 -15.85 -13.49 -12.39
C GLU A 168 -15.95 -14.36 -11.13
N ARG A 169 -15.54 -15.61 -11.24
CA ARG A 169 -15.42 -16.51 -10.06
C ARG A 169 -13.95 -16.83 -9.83
N MET A 170 -13.50 -16.65 -8.60
CA MET A 170 -12.16 -17.02 -8.20
C MET A 170 -12.00 -18.55 -8.15
N PRO A 171 -11.20 -19.19 -9.05
CA PRO A 171 -10.95 -20.63 -9.04
C PRO A 171 -10.27 -21.08 -7.74
N PHE A 172 -10.53 -22.31 -7.33
CA PHE A 172 -9.91 -22.88 -6.13
C PHE A 172 -8.37 -22.88 -6.19
N LEU A 173 -7.81 -23.28 -7.34
CA LEU A 173 -6.36 -23.29 -7.55
C LEU A 173 -5.76 -21.87 -7.45
N PHE A 174 -6.47 -20.84 -7.86
CA PHE A 174 -6.02 -19.46 -7.70
C PHE A 174 -5.96 -19.03 -6.23
N ARG A 175 -6.96 -19.43 -5.43
CA ARG A 175 -6.96 -19.21 -3.97
C ARG A 175 -5.76 -19.91 -3.31
N LEU A 176 -5.53 -21.18 -3.65
CA LEU A 176 -4.40 -21.94 -3.13
C LEU A 176 -3.07 -21.29 -3.51
N LYS A 177 -2.90 -20.90 -4.79
CA LYS A 177 -1.72 -20.17 -5.25
C LYS A 177 -1.52 -18.86 -4.47
N THR A 178 -2.60 -18.10 -4.25
CA THR A 178 -2.54 -16.85 -3.47
C THR A 178 -2.04 -17.11 -2.06
N ILE A 179 -2.53 -18.16 -1.39
CA ILE A 179 -2.08 -18.53 -0.04
C ILE A 179 -0.59 -18.88 -0.04
N LEU A 180 -0.13 -19.70 -1.00
CA LEU A 180 1.26 -20.13 -1.07
C LEU A 180 2.23 -18.98 -1.38
N VAL A 181 1.81 -18.04 -2.24
CA VAL A 181 2.64 -16.90 -2.64
C VAL A 181 2.55 -15.74 -1.65
N TYR A 182 1.57 -15.75 -0.73
CA TYR A 182 1.34 -14.64 0.18
C TYR A 182 2.56 -14.29 1.05
N TYR A 183 3.18 -15.27 1.69
CA TYR A 183 4.35 -15.04 2.54
C TYR A 183 5.58 -14.55 1.77
N PRO A 184 6.00 -15.16 0.65
CA PRO A 184 7.02 -14.58 -0.21
C PRO A 184 6.74 -13.14 -0.64
N TYR A 185 5.48 -12.85 -0.97
CA TYR A 185 5.06 -11.48 -1.30
C TYR A 185 5.21 -10.51 -0.12
N GLN A 186 4.78 -10.90 1.08
CA GLN A 186 4.95 -10.09 2.29
C GLN A 186 6.43 -9.86 2.63
N LEU A 187 7.28 -10.86 2.41
CA LEU A 187 8.72 -10.72 2.59
C LEU A 187 9.31 -9.68 1.62
N MET A 188 8.90 -9.69 0.35
CA MET A 188 9.33 -8.68 -0.62
C MET A 188 8.86 -7.28 -0.23
N LEU A 189 7.63 -7.12 0.27
CA LEU A 189 7.14 -5.84 0.79
C LEU A 189 7.96 -5.38 2.00
N SER A 190 8.28 -6.28 2.92
CA SER A 190 9.09 -5.99 4.10
C SER A 190 10.52 -5.58 3.73
N LEU A 191 11.15 -6.26 2.77
CA LEU A 191 12.46 -5.88 2.24
C LEU A 191 12.42 -4.48 1.58
N SER A 192 11.36 -4.19 0.84
CA SER A 192 11.16 -2.87 0.23
C SER A 192 11.01 -1.77 1.29
N ALA A 193 10.29 -2.06 2.38
CA ALA A 193 10.12 -1.15 3.50
C ALA A 193 11.43 -0.94 4.28
N ALA A 194 12.19 -2.01 4.55
CA ALA A 194 13.51 -1.92 5.18
C ALA A 194 14.49 -1.10 4.31
N ARG A 195 14.47 -1.32 2.98
CA ARG A 195 15.25 -0.54 2.03
C ARG A 195 14.85 0.95 2.05
N ALA A 196 13.56 1.25 2.19
CA ALA A 196 13.09 2.63 2.28
C ALA A 196 13.60 3.34 3.55
N VAL A 197 13.59 2.65 4.70
CA VAL A 197 14.18 3.16 5.95
C VAL A 197 15.69 3.40 5.78
N TRP A 198 16.41 2.45 5.19
CA TRP A 198 17.84 2.61 4.92
C TRP A 198 18.14 3.81 4.02
N ARG A 199 17.38 4.00 2.94
CA ARG A 199 17.51 5.15 2.04
C ARG A 199 17.23 6.47 2.74
N LEU A 200 16.24 6.49 3.65
CA LEU A 200 15.92 7.66 4.47
C LEU A 200 17.09 8.01 5.39
N LEU A 201 17.65 7.05 6.12
CA LEU A 201 18.78 7.25 7.02
C LEU A 201 20.06 7.69 6.29
N THR A 202 20.19 7.30 5.02
CA THR A 202 21.35 7.67 4.16
C THR A 202 21.07 8.87 3.27
N ASN A 203 19.98 9.62 3.49
CA ASN A 203 19.56 10.80 2.71
C ASN A 203 19.48 10.56 1.19
N ARG A 204 19.13 9.34 0.77
CA ARG A 204 18.97 8.98 -0.65
C ARG A 204 17.52 9.21 -1.08
N SER A 205 17.21 10.41 -1.57
CA SER A 205 15.87 10.81 -2.03
C SER A 205 15.68 10.76 -3.54
N SER A 206 16.64 10.25 -4.30
CA SER A 206 16.56 10.22 -5.76
C SER A 206 15.37 9.38 -6.25
N TRP A 207 14.66 9.88 -7.24
CA TRP A 207 13.57 9.19 -7.91
C TRP A 207 14.07 7.95 -8.66
N GLU A 208 13.64 6.77 -8.24
CA GLU A 208 13.87 5.53 -8.97
C GLU A 208 12.67 5.27 -9.89
N LYS A 209 12.82 5.64 -11.16
CA LYS A 209 11.76 5.45 -12.16
C LYS A 209 11.51 3.97 -12.42
N THR A 210 10.25 3.55 -12.36
CA THR A 210 9.84 2.21 -12.80
C THR A 210 9.71 2.22 -14.32
N ALA A 211 10.33 1.27 -15.02
CA ALA A 211 10.13 1.07 -16.44
C ALA A 211 8.75 0.43 -16.68
N HIS A 212 8.08 0.85 -17.74
CA HIS A 212 6.83 0.24 -18.20
C HIS A 212 7.08 -0.42 -19.56
N SER A 213 6.63 -1.66 -19.74
CA SER A 213 6.79 -2.41 -20.99
C SER A 213 5.86 -1.94 -22.10
N ASN A 214 4.76 -1.25 -21.75
CA ASN A 214 3.68 -0.82 -22.65
C ASN A 214 3.07 -1.98 -23.46
N LEU A 215 3.14 -3.21 -22.97
CA LEU A 215 2.62 -4.41 -23.66
C LEU A 215 1.13 -4.31 -23.96
N HIS A 216 0.34 -3.70 -23.07
CA HIS A 216 -1.09 -3.48 -23.28
C HIS A 216 -1.38 -2.62 -24.52
N ARG A 217 -0.55 -1.60 -24.82
CA ARG A 217 -0.69 -0.75 -26.01
C ARG A 217 -0.38 -1.50 -27.29
N GLN A 218 0.59 -2.41 -27.27
CA GLN A 218 0.92 -3.25 -28.40
C GLN A 218 -0.20 -4.23 -28.72
N ASN A 219 -0.80 -4.87 -27.73
CA ASN A 219 -1.92 -5.78 -27.88
C ASN A 219 -3.19 -5.09 -28.43
N THR A 220 -3.47 -3.86 -27.98
CA THR A 220 -4.61 -3.08 -28.49
C THR A 220 -4.42 -2.66 -29.94
N ALA A 221 -3.20 -2.29 -30.33
CA ALA A 221 -2.88 -1.94 -31.72
C ALA A 221 -3.00 -3.14 -32.67
N VAL A 222 -2.61 -4.34 -32.24
CA VAL A 222 -2.77 -5.59 -32.99
C VAL A 222 -4.26 -5.94 -33.13
N ALA A 223 -5.08 -5.79 -32.10
CA ALA A 223 -6.52 -6.05 -32.14
C ALA A 223 -7.30 -5.06 -33.04
N GLN A 224 -6.84 -3.81 -33.16
CA GLN A 224 -7.45 -2.80 -34.02
C GLN A 224 -6.96 -2.84 -35.47
N GLY A 225 -5.82 -3.46 -35.74
CA GLY A 225 -5.26 -3.63 -37.10
C GLY A 225 -5.73 -4.90 -37.85
N SER A 226 -6.60 -5.70 -37.23
CA SER A 226 -7.13 -6.96 -37.79
C SER A 226 -8.62 -6.87 -38.18
N ILE A 227 -9.15 -5.66 -38.48
CA ILE A 227 -10.49 -5.43 -39.04
C ILE A 227 -10.36 -4.96 -40.49
#